data_283ec4d4f1a0156c30afc3032b2fcade
#
_entry.id   283ec4d4f1a0156c30afc3032b2fcade
#
_cell.length_a   1.000
_cell.length_b   1.000
_cell.length_c   1.000
_cell.angle_alpha   90.00
_cell.angle_beta   90.00
_cell.angle_gamma   90.00
#
_symmetry.space_group_name_H-M   'P 1'
#
loop_
_entity.id
_entity.type
_entity.pdbx_description
1 polymer ?
#
loop_
_entity_poly.entity_id
_entity_poly.type
_entity_poly.pdbx_seq_one_letter_code
_entity_poly.pdbx_strand_id
1 'polypeptide(L)'
;MKMMIVLLLTLFSAVSIAKEPAPFTPEQEKQIEALIQEALFNDPNSPRIGAKQAKLTLINFTDYNCPYCKQLDPMLEKIVQKYPDVAVVIKPLPFKGESSVLSARTALTTWREHPQQFLALHEKLMQKKGYHTAVSIKQAQEKAAASPVTLDAQSEETLSTNLQLARLVGVRGTPATIIGDELIPGAVPWETLEEVGKEKLAAANGQ
;
A
#
# COMPACT_ATOMS: atom_id res chain seq x y z
N MET A 1 15.23 42.59 68.81
CA MET A 1 15.07 41.23 68.16
C MET A 1 14.08 41.39 67.04
N LYS A 2 14.56 41.40 65.77
CA LYS A 2 13.74 41.59 64.55
C LYS A 2 13.31 40.22 64.06
N MET A 3 12.02 39.96 64.05
CA MET A 3 11.41 38.74 63.56
C MET A 3 11.17 38.86 62.00
N MET A 4 11.90 38.10 61.24
CA MET A 4 11.85 38.10 59.75
C MET A 4 10.81 37.06 59.30
N ILE A 5 9.69 37.56 58.82
CA ILE A 5 8.64 36.72 58.25
C ILE A 5 9.04 36.38 56.81
N VAL A 6 9.36 35.11 56.56
CA VAL A 6 9.62 34.60 55.23
C VAL A 6 8.29 34.18 54.58
N LEU A 7 7.87 34.96 53.60
CA LEU A 7 6.66 34.69 52.80
C LEU A 7 7.03 33.67 51.72
N LEU A 8 6.63 32.40 51.92
CA LEU A 8 6.75 31.35 50.85
C LEU A 8 5.64 31.55 49.82
N LEU A 9 6.01 32.12 48.68
CA LEU A 9 5.16 32.12 47.48
C LEU A 9 5.19 30.71 46.85
N THR A 10 4.16 29.91 47.07
CA THR A 10 3.93 28.66 46.33
C THR A 10 3.38 29.01 44.95
N LEU A 11 4.24 28.91 43.94
CA LEU A 11 3.85 28.93 42.53
C LEU A 11 3.09 27.62 42.22
N PHE A 12 1.78 27.70 42.19
CA PHE A 12 0.93 26.63 41.66
C PHE A 12 1.04 26.67 40.13
N SER A 13 1.94 25.88 39.56
CA SER A 13 1.96 25.67 38.12
C SER A 13 0.72 24.85 37.73
N ALA A 14 -0.26 25.52 37.13
CA ALA A 14 -1.40 24.84 36.52
C ALA A 14 -0.88 24.02 35.33
N VAL A 15 -0.69 22.71 35.52
CA VAL A 15 -0.48 21.76 34.45
C VAL A 15 -1.80 21.68 33.67
N SER A 16 -1.85 22.32 32.50
CA SER A 16 -2.95 22.11 31.55
C SER A 16 -2.91 20.66 31.10
N ILE A 17 -3.76 19.84 31.68
CA ILE A 17 -4.03 18.49 31.19
C ILE A 17 -4.70 18.67 29.81
N ALA A 18 -3.98 18.39 28.74
CA ALA A 18 -4.55 18.33 27.41
C ALA A 18 -5.67 17.27 27.44
N LYS A 19 -6.91 17.73 27.24
CA LYS A 19 -8.08 16.86 27.21
C LYS A 19 -7.86 15.84 26.08
N GLU A 20 -7.86 14.55 26.39
CA GLU A 20 -7.85 13.52 25.36
C GLU A 20 -8.99 13.75 24.37
N PRO A 21 -8.74 13.58 23.06
CA PRO A 21 -9.81 13.72 22.06
C PRO A 21 -10.94 12.76 22.40
N ALA A 22 -12.17 13.25 22.27
CA ALA A 22 -13.35 12.43 22.51
C ALA A 22 -13.34 11.23 21.56
N PRO A 23 -13.78 10.04 22.00
CA PRO A 23 -13.91 8.88 21.12
C PRO A 23 -14.86 9.20 19.97
N PHE A 24 -14.58 8.60 18.79
CA PHE A 24 -15.45 8.76 17.62
C PHE A 24 -16.84 8.25 17.92
N THR A 25 -17.85 8.89 17.33
CA THR A 25 -19.21 8.35 17.34
C THR A 25 -19.31 7.17 16.36
N PRO A 26 -20.27 6.24 16.54
CA PRO A 26 -20.46 5.12 15.60
C PRO A 26 -20.64 5.55 14.15
N GLU A 27 -21.25 6.71 13.91
CA GLU A 27 -21.42 7.26 12.57
C GLU A 27 -20.08 7.75 11.99
N GLN A 28 -19.24 8.38 12.80
CA GLN A 28 -17.90 8.80 12.38
C GLN A 28 -17.00 7.60 12.10
N GLU A 29 -17.06 6.55 12.91
CA GLU A 29 -16.33 5.30 12.69
C GLU A 29 -16.70 4.67 11.35
N LYS A 30 -18.00 4.57 11.05
CA LYS A 30 -18.51 4.05 9.77
C LYS A 30 -18.06 4.89 8.57
N GLN A 31 -18.05 6.22 8.71
CA GLN A 31 -17.55 7.11 7.65
C GLN A 31 -16.06 6.94 7.42
N ILE A 32 -15.26 6.81 8.48
CA ILE A 32 -13.82 6.56 8.40
C ILE A 32 -13.56 5.21 7.72
N GLU A 33 -14.28 4.17 8.12
CA GLU A 33 -14.18 2.84 7.49
C GLU A 33 -14.50 2.89 5.99
N ALA A 34 -15.55 3.56 5.60
CA ALA A 34 -15.92 3.74 4.19
C ALA A 34 -14.83 4.46 3.39
N LEU A 35 -14.21 5.50 3.97
CA LEU A 35 -13.10 6.21 3.34
C LEU A 35 -11.85 5.32 3.18
N ILE A 36 -11.55 4.50 4.19
CA ILE A 36 -10.43 3.53 4.12
C ILE A 36 -10.71 2.50 3.03
N GLN A 37 -11.92 1.95 2.97
CA GLN A 37 -12.33 1.00 1.94
C GLN A 37 -12.21 1.61 0.54
N GLU A 38 -12.72 2.83 0.33
CA GLU A 38 -12.60 3.53 -0.95
C GLU A 38 -11.13 3.74 -1.34
N ALA A 39 -10.30 4.20 -0.42
CA ALA A 39 -8.88 4.44 -0.67
C ALA A 39 -8.09 3.14 -0.91
N LEU A 40 -8.49 2.01 -0.31
CA LEU A 40 -7.86 0.71 -0.55
C LEU A 40 -8.23 0.14 -1.92
N PHE A 41 -9.51 0.12 -2.27
CA PHE A 41 -10.04 -0.67 -3.37
C PHE A 41 -10.27 0.13 -4.66
N ASN A 42 -10.56 1.43 -4.57
CA ASN A 42 -11.05 2.25 -5.69
C ASN A 42 -10.16 3.47 -6.00
N ASP A 43 -9.01 3.62 -5.36
CA ASP A 43 -8.07 4.71 -5.64
C ASP A 43 -7.59 4.65 -7.11
N PRO A 44 -7.91 5.65 -7.96
CA PRO A 44 -7.51 5.65 -9.36
C PRO A 44 -6.01 5.80 -9.58
N ASN A 45 -5.27 6.29 -8.58
CA ASN A 45 -3.82 6.43 -8.62
C ASN A 45 -3.08 5.12 -8.28
N SER A 46 -3.82 4.09 -7.82
CA SER A 46 -3.25 2.77 -7.55
C SER A 46 -3.44 1.85 -8.74
N PRO A 47 -2.34 1.24 -9.23
CA PRO A 47 -2.41 0.30 -10.33
C PRO A 47 -3.30 -0.90 -10.01
N ARG A 48 -4.06 -1.33 -11.02
CA ARG A 48 -4.96 -2.48 -10.93
C ARG A 48 -4.72 -3.44 -12.09
N ILE A 49 -4.59 -4.73 -11.79
CA ILE A 49 -4.51 -5.82 -12.77
C ILE A 49 -5.68 -6.78 -12.59
N GLY A 50 -6.02 -7.54 -13.65
CA GLY A 50 -7.13 -8.49 -13.65
C GLY A 50 -8.48 -7.86 -14.01
N ALA A 51 -9.56 -8.34 -13.42
CA ALA A 51 -10.94 -7.96 -13.78
C ALA A 51 -11.23 -6.47 -13.52
N LYS A 52 -11.84 -5.80 -14.49
CA LYS A 52 -12.33 -4.42 -14.32
C LYS A 52 -13.48 -4.37 -13.31
N GLN A 53 -14.38 -5.34 -13.38
CA GLN A 53 -15.51 -5.52 -12.46
C GLN A 53 -15.29 -6.84 -11.71
N ALA A 54 -14.36 -6.82 -10.77
CA ALA A 54 -14.02 -8.00 -9.99
C ALA A 54 -15.06 -8.25 -8.89
N LYS A 55 -15.38 -9.53 -8.65
CA LYS A 55 -16.13 -9.95 -7.47
C LYS A 55 -15.25 -10.04 -6.24
N LEU A 56 -13.95 -10.31 -6.44
CA LEU A 56 -12.93 -10.27 -5.39
C LEU A 56 -11.77 -9.41 -5.83
N THR A 57 -11.41 -8.42 -5.00
CA THR A 57 -10.23 -7.59 -5.20
C THR A 57 -9.24 -7.85 -4.07
N LEU A 58 -8.02 -8.22 -4.43
CA LEU A 58 -6.89 -8.34 -3.53
C LEU A 58 -6.17 -6.99 -3.46
N ILE A 59 -5.69 -6.58 -2.27
CA ILE A 59 -4.84 -5.41 -2.10
C ILE A 59 -3.45 -5.90 -1.77
N ASN A 60 -2.46 -5.59 -2.62
CA ASN A 60 -1.08 -5.99 -2.38
C ASN A 60 -0.17 -4.79 -2.09
N PHE A 61 0.34 -4.73 -0.86
CA PHE A 61 1.39 -3.79 -0.47
C PHE A 61 2.75 -4.37 -0.83
N THR A 62 3.51 -3.69 -1.71
CA THR A 62 4.71 -4.24 -2.34
C THR A 62 5.86 -3.24 -2.43
N ASP A 63 7.09 -3.75 -2.58
CA ASP A 63 8.32 -2.97 -2.77
C ASP A 63 9.18 -3.63 -3.86
N TYR A 64 9.56 -2.88 -4.89
CA TYR A 64 10.35 -3.36 -6.02
C TYR A 64 11.78 -3.81 -5.67
N ASN A 65 12.27 -3.50 -4.46
CA ASN A 65 13.55 -4.00 -3.95
C ASN A 65 13.40 -5.17 -2.97
N CYS A 66 12.17 -5.50 -2.57
CA CYS A 66 11.92 -6.58 -1.62
C CYS A 66 11.98 -7.94 -2.32
N PRO A 67 12.88 -8.88 -1.90
CA PRO A 67 12.99 -10.19 -2.54
C PRO A 67 11.74 -11.04 -2.39
N TYR A 68 11.04 -10.94 -1.26
CA TYR A 68 9.77 -11.66 -1.03
C TYR A 68 8.62 -11.09 -1.87
N CYS A 69 8.61 -9.78 -2.16
CA CYS A 69 7.66 -9.20 -3.11
C CYS A 69 7.85 -9.79 -4.51
N LYS A 70 9.10 -9.90 -4.94
CA LYS A 70 9.45 -10.51 -6.24
C LYS A 70 9.09 -11.99 -6.33
N GLN A 71 9.02 -12.70 -5.21
CA GLN A 71 8.55 -14.09 -5.16
C GLN A 71 7.02 -14.18 -5.25
N LEU A 72 6.31 -13.28 -4.59
CA LEU A 72 4.85 -13.28 -4.56
C LEU A 72 4.23 -12.79 -5.88
N ASP A 73 4.85 -11.81 -6.52
CA ASP A 73 4.31 -11.10 -7.67
C ASP A 73 3.83 -12.02 -8.82
N PRO A 74 4.60 -13.01 -9.28
CA PRO A 74 4.12 -13.95 -10.31
C PRO A 74 2.90 -14.77 -9.89
N MET A 75 2.69 -14.95 -8.57
CA MET A 75 1.52 -15.65 -8.04
C MET A 75 0.27 -14.77 -8.09
N LEU A 76 0.43 -13.46 -7.89
CA LEU A 76 -0.65 -12.48 -8.05
C LEU A 76 -1.07 -12.33 -9.52
N GLU A 77 -0.12 -12.36 -10.44
CA GLU A 77 -0.43 -12.43 -11.87
C GLU A 77 -1.16 -13.73 -12.23
N LYS A 78 -0.67 -14.86 -11.72
CA LYS A 78 -1.29 -16.17 -11.95
C LYS A 78 -2.73 -16.25 -11.43
N ILE A 79 -3.03 -15.63 -10.27
CA ILE A 79 -4.38 -15.70 -9.70
C ILE A 79 -5.39 -14.93 -10.55
N VAL A 80 -5.03 -13.74 -11.06
CA VAL A 80 -5.92 -12.97 -11.94
C VAL A 80 -6.09 -13.61 -13.33
N GLN A 81 -5.09 -14.35 -13.81
CA GLN A 81 -5.20 -15.12 -15.06
C GLN A 81 -6.10 -16.34 -14.87
N LYS A 82 -6.03 -17.01 -13.72
CA LYS A 82 -6.80 -18.23 -13.44
C LYS A 82 -8.26 -17.94 -13.06
N TYR A 83 -8.52 -16.80 -12.40
CA TYR A 83 -9.84 -16.42 -11.90
C TYR A 83 -10.31 -15.10 -12.55
N PRO A 84 -11.14 -15.15 -13.60
CA PRO A 84 -11.56 -13.97 -14.36
C PRO A 84 -12.34 -12.93 -13.55
N ASP A 85 -12.89 -13.31 -12.40
CA ASP A 85 -13.62 -12.41 -11.48
C ASP A 85 -12.72 -11.80 -10.39
N VAL A 86 -11.39 -12.00 -10.48
CA VAL A 86 -10.42 -11.50 -9.50
C VAL A 86 -9.62 -10.33 -10.07
N ALA A 87 -9.35 -9.36 -9.23
CA ALA A 87 -8.40 -8.28 -9.49
C ALA A 87 -7.39 -8.12 -8.34
N VAL A 88 -6.26 -7.50 -8.63
CA VAL A 88 -5.28 -7.07 -7.65
C VAL A 88 -5.05 -5.57 -7.79
N VAL A 89 -5.21 -4.82 -6.71
CA VAL A 89 -4.76 -3.43 -6.57
C VAL A 89 -3.36 -3.44 -5.99
N ILE A 90 -2.43 -2.78 -6.66
CA ILE A 90 -1.03 -2.73 -6.27
C ILE A 90 -0.78 -1.42 -5.53
N LYS A 91 -0.36 -1.52 -4.26
CA LYS A 91 -0.03 -0.41 -3.36
C LYS A 91 1.47 -0.40 -3.10
N PRO A 92 2.29 0.33 -3.89
CA PRO A 92 3.71 0.44 -3.60
C PRO A 92 3.96 1.01 -2.21
N LEU A 93 4.84 0.35 -1.45
CA LEU A 93 5.21 0.70 -0.09
C LEU A 93 6.74 0.57 0.06
N PRO A 94 7.50 1.58 -0.38
CA PRO A 94 8.96 1.49 -0.53
C PRO A 94 9.70 1.60 0.80
N PHE A 95 10.12 0.47 1.38
CA PHE A 95 10.89 0.42 2.64
C PHE A 95 12.39 0.19 2.45
N LYS A 96 12.85 -0.13 1.22
CA LYS A 96 14.24 -0.56 0.95
C LYS A 96 15.12 0.57 0.37
N GLY A 97 14.89 1.81 0.80
CA GLY A 97 15.71 2.97 0.47
C GLY A 97 15.28 3.73 -0.78
N GLU A 98 16.09 4.71 -1.18
CA GLU A 98 15.79 5.68 -2.24
C GLU A 98 15.43 5.03 -3.59
N SER A 99 16.11 3.96 -3.96
CA SER A 99 15.81 3.28 -5.23
C SER A 99 14.48 2.52 -5.22
N SER A 100 13.96 2.13 -4.02
CA SER A 100 12.58 1.66 -3.88
C SER A 100 11.59 2.78 -4.14
N VAL A 101 11.84 3.97 -3.58
CA VAL A 101 11.00 5.14 -3.80
C VAL A 101 11.01 5.53 -5.30
N LEU A 102 12.19 5.56 -5.91
CA LEU A 102 12.34 5.91 -7.32
C LEU A 102 11.58 4.92 -8.23
N SER A 103 11.74 3.61 -8.02
CA SER A 103 11.03 2.60 -8.81
C SER A 103 9.51 2.64 -8.60
N ALA A 104 9.06 2.84 -7.35
CA ALA A 104 7.65 2.97 -7.03
C ALA A 104 7.02 4.21 -7.69
N ARG A 105 7.66 5.37 -7.59
CA ARG A 105 7.19 6.60 -8.24
C ARG A 105 7.17 6.47 -9.77
N THR A 106 8.21 5.84 -10.37
CA THR A 106 8.23 5.56 -11.82
C THR A 106 7.04 4.70 -12.23
N ALA A 107 6.75 3.62 -11.49
CA ALA A 107 5.60 2.75 -11.77
C ALA A 107 4.25 3.47 -11.62
N LEU A 108 4.06 4.25 -10.55
CA LEU A 108 2.84 5.03 -10.31
C LEU A 108 2.62 6.11 -11.38
N THR A 109 3.66 6.83 -11.76
CA THR A 109 3.58 7.85 -12.82
C THR A 109 3.26 7.18 -14.16
N THR A 110 3.89 6.02 -14.46
CA THR A 110 3.56 5.25 -15.67
C THR A 110 2.10 4.78 -15.65
N TRP A 111 1.58 4.31 -14.51
CA TRP A 111 0.16 3.94 -14.39
C TRP A 111 -0.78 5.09 -14.74
N ARG A 112 -0.49 6.29 -14.25
CA ARG A 112 -1.33 7.45 -14.47
C ARG A 112 -1.25 8.01 -15.89
N GLU A 113 -0.04 8.07 -16.47
CA GLU A 113 0.17 8.68 -17.80
C GLU A 113 -0.01 7.68 -18.94
N HIS A 114 0.39 6.43 -18.71
CA HIS A 114 0.41 5.35 -19.70
C HIS A 114 -0.06 4.02 -19.11
N PRO A 115 -1.31 3.91 -18.62
CA PRO A 115 -1.78 2.74 -17.86
C PRO A 115 -1.62 1.41 -18.61
N GLN A 116 -1.69 1.43 -19.94
CA GLN A 116 -1.49 0.24 -20.78
C GLN A 116 -0.03 -0.28 -20.78
N GLN A 117 0.94 0.55 -20.36
CA GLN A 117 2.37 0.18 -20.28
C GLN A 117 2.77 -0.27 -18.87
N PHE A 118 1.88 -0.07 -17.89
CA PHE A 118 2.19 -0.33 -16.48
C PHE A 118 2.59 -1.78 -16.23
N LEU A 119 1.78 -2.75 -16.68
CA LEU A 119 2.02 -4.16 -16.37
C LEU A 119 3.39 -4.62 -16.88
N ALA A 120 3.72 -4.29 -18.12
CA ALA A 120 5.01 -4.65 -18.69
C ALA A 120 6.19 -4.02 -17.92
N LEU A 121 6.06 -2.76 -17.48
CA LEU A 121 7.07 -2.11 -16.63
C LEU A 121 7.15 -2.77 -15.25
N HIS A 122 6.01 -3.03 -14.61
CA HIS A 122 5.91 -3.67 -13.31
C HIS A 122 6.64 -5.02 -13.29
N GLU A 123 6.36 -5.88 -14.27
CA GLU A 123 7.06 -7.16 -14.44
C GLU A 123 8.59 -6.99 -14.55
N LYS A 124 9.07 -6.03 -15.37
CA LYS A 124 10.52 -5.80 -15.51
C LYS A 124 11.16 -5.27 -14.23
N LEU A 125 10.44 -4.46 -13.46
CA LEU A 125 10.91 -4.02 -12.14
C LEU A 125 10.95 -5.19 -11.15
N MET A 126 9.94 -6.07 -11.12
CA MET A 126 9.91 -7.23 -10.23
C MET A 126 10.91 -8.32 -10.60
N GLN A 127 11.17 -8.55 -11.89
CA GLN A 127 12.12 -9.57 -12.37
C GLN A 127 13.58 -9.26 -12.05
N LYS A 128 13.94 -8.00 -11.78
CA LYS A 128 15.32 -7.62 -11.50
C LYS A 128 15.81 -8.22 -10.17
N LYS A 129 16.91 -8.99 -10.21
CA LYS A 129 17.57 -9.49 -9.01
C LYS A 129 18.27 -8.35 -8.24
N GLY A 130 18.17 -8.38 -6.91
CA GLY A 130 18.75 -7.36 -6.03
C GLY A 130 18.06 -6.00 -6.14
N TYR A 131 18.70 -4.97 -5.63
CA TYR A 131 18.16 -3.61 -5.55
C TYR A 131 18.24 -2.89 -6.90
N HIS A 132 17.28 -2.03 -7.16
CA HIS A 132 17.31 -1.13 -8.29
C HIS A 132 18.38 -0.03 -8.13
N THR A 133 18.76 0.52 -9.27
CA THR A 133 19.49 1.79 -9.42
C THR A 133 18.72 2.62 -10.44
N ALA A 134 19.00 3.92 -10.54
CA ALA A 134 18.40 4.77 -11.57
C ALA A 134 18.62 4.19 -12.99
N VAL A 135 19.81 3.63 -13.25
CA VAL A 135 20.14 2.98 -14.53
C VAL A 135 19.27 1.77 -14.76
N SER A 136 19.11 0.89 -13.75
CA SER A 136 18.31 -0.33 -13.92
C SER A 136 16.82 -0.06 -14.07
N ILE A 137 16.30 1.02 -13.47
CA ILE A 137 14.91 1.45 -13.65
C ILE A 137 14.70 1.93 -15.10
N LYS A 138 15.61 2.75 -15.63
CA LYS A 138 15.59 3.16 -17.05
C LYS A 138 15.65 1.95 -17.98
N GLN A 139 16.53 0.98 -17.72
CA GLN A 139 16.60 -0.26 -18.48
C GLN A 139 15.29 -1.08 -18.41
N ALA A 140 14.60 -1.06 -17.27
CA ALA A 140 13.30 -1.71 -17.13
C ALA A 140 12.24 -1.02 -18.01
N GLN A 141 12.21 0.31 -18.05
CA GLN A 141 11.34 1.07 -18.95
C GLN A 141 11.63 0.73 -20.43
N GLU A 142 12.92 0.75 -20.84
CA GLU A 142 13.33 0.38 -22.21
C GLU A 142 12.89 -1.04 -22.60
N LYS A 143 13.12 -2.02 -21.71
CA LYS A 143 12.74 -3.42 -21.94
C LYS A 143 11.23 -3.66 -21.96
N ALA A 144 10.47 -2.83 -21.24
CA ALA A 144 9.03 -2.84 -21.23
C ALA A 144 8.40 -2.04 -22.38
N ALA A 145 9.21 -1.39 -23.23
CA ALA A 145 8.78 -0.37 -24.20
C ALA A 145 7.89 0.70 -23.55
N ALA A 146 8.15 1.00 -22.27
CA ALA A 146 7.44 2.02 -21.52
C ALA A 146 8.05 3.40 -21.78
N SER A 147 7.19 4.39 -21.99
CA SER A 147 7.58 5.78 -22.20
C SER A 147 8.33 6.31 -20.97
N PRO A 148 9.38 7.11 -21.16
CA PRO A 148 9.98 7.85 -20.05
C PRO A 148 8.94 8.75 -19.39
N VAL A 149 8.93 8.78 -18.06
CA VAL A 149 8.01 9.64 -17.29
C VAL A 149 8.79 10.64 -16.45
N THR A 150 8.19 11.80 -16.22
CA THR A 150 8.70 12.80 -15.27
C THR A 150 7.97 12.62 -13.94
N LEU A 151 8.75 12.35 -12.88
CA LEU A 151 8.17 12.15 -11.55
C LEU A 151 7.53 13.45 -11.05
N ASP A 152 6.32 13.32 -10.54
CA ASP A 152 5.51 14.44 -10.07
C ASP A 152 5.11 14.30 -8.57
N ALA A 153 4.47 15.35 -8.04
CA ALA A 153 3.99 15.38 -6.67
C ALA A 153 2.93 14.30 -6.41
N GLN A 154 2.10 13.95 -7.40
CA GLN A 154 1.02 12.97 -7.24
C GLN A 154 1.55 11.57 -6.92
N SER A 155 2.67 11.15 -7.53
CA SER A 155 3.28 9.86 -7.21
C SER A 155 3.80 9.81 -5.78
N GLU A 156 4.28 10.92 -5.23
CA GLU A 156 4.73 11.03 -3.85
C GLU A 156 3.55 11.03 -2.87
N GLU A 157 2.49 11.77 -3.17
CA GLU A 157 1.24 11.77 -2.39
C GLU A 157 0.62 10.37 -2.32
N THR A 158 0.59 9.64 -3.45
CA THR A 158 0.11 8.25 -3.48
C THR A 158 0.94 7.35 -2.57
N LEU A 159 2.27 7.48 -2.54
CA LEU A 159 3.11 6.72 -1.62
C LEU A 159 2.84 7.08 -0.16
N SER A 160 2.63 8.36 0.15
CA SER A 160 2.27 8.82 1.49
C SER A 160 0.92 8.23 1.94
N THR A 161 -0.07 8.25 1.06
CA THR A 161 -1.39 7.65 1.29
C THR A 161 -1.28 6.14 1.51
N ASN A 162 -0.52 5.43 0.68
CA ASN A 162 -0.30 3.99 0.85
C ASN A 162 0.34 3.67 2.21
N LEU A 163 1.29 4.49 2.68
CA LEU A 163 1.91 4.31 3.99
C LEU A 163 0.92 4.51 5.13
N GLN A 164 0.03 5.51 5.03
CA GLN A 164 -1.02 5.74 6.02
C GLN A 164 -2.02 4.59 6.05
N LEU A 165 -2.51 4.15 4.87
CA LEU A 165 -3.41 3.01 4.75
C LEU A 165 -2.78 1.74 5.31
N ALA A 166 -1.52 1.44 4.97
CA ALA A 166 -0.79 0.29 5.49
C ALA A 166 -0.79 0.25 7.02
N ARG A 167 -0.54 1.41 7.67
CA ARG A 167 -0.57 1.53 9.13
C ARG A 167 -1.96 1.30 9.70
N LEU A 168 -3.00 1.88 9.08
CA LEU A 168 -4.38 1.77 9.52
C LEU A 168 -4.88 0.31 9.46
N VAL A 169 -4.48 -0.45 8.43
CA VAL A 169 -4.90 -1.85 8.27
C VAL A 169 -3.91 -2.87 8.87
N GLY A 170 -2.93 -2.40 9.65
CA GLY A 170 -2.01 -3.28 10.39
C GLY A 170 -0.86 -3.88 9.58
N VAL A 171 -0.59 -3.38 8.37
CA VAL A 171 0.56 -3.81 7.55
C VAL A 171 1.86 -3.28 8.17
N ARG A 172 2.81 -4.18 8.45
CA ARG A 172 4.09 -3.87 9.09
C ARG A 172 5.31 -4.09 8.19
N GLY A 173 5.10 -4.52 6.95
CA GLY A 173 6.18 -4.80 6.01
C GLY A 173 5.63 -5.27 4.67
N THR A 174 6.54 -5.56 3.73
CA THR A 174 6.20 -6.03 2.38
C THR A 174 6.82 -7.39 2.07
N PRO A 175 6.13 -8.23 1.29
CA PRO A 175 4.77 -8.02 0.82
C PRO A 175 3.76 -8.22 1.92
N ALA A 176 2.57 -7.62 1.77
CA ALA A 176 1.40 -7.96 2.55
C ALA A 176 0.18 -7.89 1.63
N THR A 177 -0.69 -8.90 1.72
CA THR A 177 -1.87 -8.99 0.84
C THR A 177 -3.13 -9.06 1.66
N ILE A 178 -4.10 -8.19 1.37
CA ILE A 178 -5.45 -8.28 1.93
C ILE A 178 -6.32 -9.03 0.92
N ILE A 179 -7.02 -10.07 1.37
CA ILE A 179 -7.96 -10.88 0.59
C ILE A 179 -9.26 -10.96 1.35
N GLY A 180 -10.29 -10.25 0.90
CA GLY A 180 -11.51 -10.06 1.67
C GLY A 180 -11.24 -9.32 2.98
N ASP A 181 -11.48 -9.98 4.10
CA ASP A 181 -11.24 -9.48 5.46
C ASP A 181 -9.92 -9.97 6.08
N GLU A 182 -9.11 -10.73 5.33
CA GLU A 182 -7.89 -11.36 5.83
C GLU A 182 -6.63 -10.63 5.36
N LEU A 183 -5.75 -10.28 6.32
CA LEU A 183 -4.41 -9.76 6.06
C LEU A 183 -3.39 -10.90 6.11
N ILE A 184 -2.77 -11.19 4.96
CA ILE A 184 -1.73 -12.19 4.80
C ILE A 184 -0.36 -11.50 4.75
N PRO A 185 0.48 -11.61 5.78
CA PRO A 185 1.81 -11.02 5.79
C PRO A 185 2.82 -11.93 5.06
N GLY A 186 3.74 -11.31 4.32
CA GLY A 186 4.83 -12.00 3.65
C GLY A 186 4.44 -12.70 2.36
N ALA A 187 5.41 -13.37 1.76
CA ALA A 187 5.19 -14.23 0.60
C ALA A 187 4.75 -15.62 1.07
N VAL A 188 3.53 -16.00 0.70
CA VAL A 188 2.98 -17.33 0.98
C VAL A 188 3.11 -18.25 -0.25
N PRO A 189 3.11 -19.59 -0.08
CA PRO A 189 3.05 -20.51 -1.20
C PRO A 189 1.80 -20.30 -2.07
N TRP A 190 1.90 -20.70 -3.35
CA TRP A 190 0.78 -20.60 -4.27
C TRP A 190 -0.50 -21.27 -3.75
N GLU A 191 -0.36 -22.44 -3.15
CA GLU A 191 -1.47 -23.23 -2.62
C GLU A 191 -2.25 -22.46 -1.57
N THR A 192 -1.55 -21.78 -0.67
CA THR A 192 -2.16 -20.94 0.37
C THR A 192 -2.87 -19.72 -0.24
N LEU A 193 -2.20 -19.01 -1.17
CA LEU A 193 -2.78 -17.85 -1.84
C LEU A 193 -4.05 -18.24 -2.62
N GLU A 194 -4.00 -19.37 -3.31
CA GLU A 194 -5.12 -19.87 -4.10
C GLU A 194 -6.28 -20.35 -3.23
N GLU A 195 -6.00 -21.04 -2.12
CA GLU A 195 -7.01 -21.54 -1.20
C GLU A 195 -7.83 -20.39 -0.59
N VAL A 196 -7.14 -19.39 -0.02
CA VAL A 196 -7.80 -18.20 0.54
C VAL A 196 -8.54 -17.43 -0.55
N GLY A 197 -7.92 -17.23 -1.72
CA GLY A 197 -8.57 -16.56 -2.85
C GLY A 197 -9.86 -17.25 -3.30
N LYS A 198 -9.88 -18.58 -3.38
CA LYS A 198 -11.08 -19.37 -3.71
C LYS A 198 -12.17 -19.24 -2.65
N GLU A 199 -11.80 -19.35 -1.37
CA GLU A 199 -12.74 -19.23 -0.26
C GLU A 199 -13.44 -17.86 -0.29
N LYS A 200 -12.65 -16.77 -0.38
CA LYS A 200 -13.22 -15.41 -0.40
C LYS A 200 -14.01 -15.11 -1.67
N LEU A 201 -13.59 -15.66 -2.82
CA LEU A 201 -14.35 -15.53 -4.07
C LEU A 201 -15.69 -16.29 -4.01
N ALA A 202 -15.72 -17.48 -3.39
CA ALA A 202 -16.96 -18.23 -3.18
C ALA A 202 -17.92 -17.48 -2.25
N ALA A 203 -17.42 -16.88 -1.18
CA ALA A 203 -18.21 -16.05 -0.28
C ALA A 203 -18.80 -14.83 -1.00
N ALA A 204 -18.03 -14.17 -1.86
CA ALA A 204 -18.50 -13.04 -2.67
C ALA A 204 -19.54 -13.42 -3.74
N ASN A 205 -19.56 -14.68 -4.22
CA ASN A 205 -20.57 -15.18 -5.14
C ASN A 205 -21.89 -15.60 -4.48
N GLY A 206 -21.90 -15.80 -3.15
CA GLY A 206 -23.06 -16.22 -2.38
C GLY A 206 -23.87 -15.08 -1.75
N GLN A 207 -23.41 -13.84 -1.94
CA GLN A 207 -24.09 -12.61 -1.52
C GLN A 207 -24.83 -12.00 -2.71
#